data_c9bf4faf185029765c5e82851c983e95
#
_entry.id   c9bf4faf185029765c5e82851c983e95
#
_cell.length_a   1.000
_cell.length_b   1.000
_cell.length_c   1.000
_cell.angle_alpha   90.00
_cell.angle_beta   90.00
_cell.angle_gamma   90.00
#
_symmetry.space_group_name_H-M   'P 1'
#
loop_
_entity.id
_entity.type
_entity.pdbx_description
1 polymer ?
#
loop_
_entity_poly.entity_id
_entity_poly.type
_entity_poly.pdbx_seq_one_letter_code
_entity_poly.pdbx_strand_id
1 'polypeptide(L)'
;QDKLVFYINAYNILAARGILDGSSPSTLLGRYIYFKRDVYLVAGNRITLHALEHELIRPLQEPRIHFAIVCASQSCPILQSEAYTLQHLDRQLTLAAMGFINNPKHNQFNAANRRAEMSSLFKWFEEDFVAAGGSLQAYLAPLVDNEEVADLLAQEAFEISYRKYDWRLN
;
A
#
# COMPACT_ATOMS: atom_id res chain seq x y z
N GLN A 1 -4.37 -14.15 11.21
CA GLN A 1 -5.33 -13.19 10.61
C GLN A 1 -5.81 -12.16 11.63
N ASP A 2 -6.15 -12.53 12.89
CA ASP A 2 -6.62 -11.59 13.94
C ASP A 2 -5.64 -10.45 14.17
N LYS A 3 -4.34 -10.74 14.27
CA LYS A 3 -3.29 -9.72 14.43
C LYS A 3 -3.24 -8.77 13.24
N LEU A 4 -3.41 -9.27 12.02
CA LEU A 4 -3.35 -8.47 10.81
C LEU A 4 -4.52 -7.48 10.75
N VAL A 5 -5.74 -7.94 10.99
CA VAL A 5 -6.94 -7.08 11.09
C VAL A 5 -6.75 -5.99 12.12
N PHE A 6 -6.31 -6.37 13.33
CA PHE A 6 -6.09 -5.43 14.41
C PHE A 6 -5.04 -4.36 14.03
N TYR A 7 -3.90 -4.76 13.48
CA TYR A 7 -2.82 -3.83 13.17
C TYR A 7 -3.13 -2.93 11.97
N ILE A 8 -3.82 -3.42 10.93
CA ILE A 8 -4.25 -2.56 9.80
C ILE A 8 -5.20 -1.47 10.31
N ASN A 9 -6.22 -1.85 11.09
CA ASN A 9 -7.17 -0.89 11.63
C ASN A 9 -6.49 0.10 12.60
N ALA A 10 -5.61 -0.39 13.49
CA ALA A 10 -4.84 0.47 14.38
C ALA A 10 -3.98 1.47 13.60
N TYR A 11 -3.24 1.00 12.58
CA TYR A 11 -2.42 1.87 11.73
C TYR A 11 -3.26 2.98 11.09
N ASN A 12 -4.37 2.64 10.47
CA ASN A 12 -5.23 3.60 9.76
C ASN A 12 -5.83 4.64 10.72
N ILE A 13 -6.31 4.22 11.89
CA ILE A 13 -6.82 5.13 12.92
C ILE A 13 -5.70 6.07 13.39
N LEU A 14 -4.51 5.55 13.66
CA LEU A 14 -3.38 6.34 14.16
C LEU A 14 -2.82 7.27 13.08
N ALA A 15 -2.79 6.84 11.82
CA ALA A 15 -2.43 7.68 10.70
C ALA A 15 -3.40 8.88 10.55
N ALA A 16 -4.70 8.63 10.59
CA ALA A 16 -5.72 9.69 10.58
C ALA A 16 -5.59 10.60 11.83
N ARG A 17 -5.38 10.03 13.00
CA ARG A 17 -5.16 10.76 14.26
C ARG A 17 -3.96 11.68 14.17
N GLY A 18 -2.82 11.23 13.64
CA GLY A 18 -1.63 12.03 13.46
C GLY A 18 -1.88 13.29 12.62
N ILE A 19 -2.66 13.16 11.54
CA ILE A 19 -3.07 14.32 10.72
C ILE A 19 -3.96 15.29 11.52
N LEU A 20 -4.93 14.78 12.26
CA LEU A 20 -5.83 15.61 13.09
C LEU A 20 -5.06 16.34 14.22
N ASP A 21 -4.01 15.73 14.73
CA ASP A 21 -3.12 16.33 15.74
C ASP A 21 -2.07 17.30 15.12
N GLY A 22 -2.14 17.54 13.80
CA GLY A 22 -1.32 18.54 13.09
C GLY A 22 -0.03 18.00 12.45
N SER A 23 0.24 16.71 12.52
CA SER A 23 1.36 16.09 11.78
C SER A 23 1.03 16.00 10.28
N SER A 24 2.05 16.12 9.42
CA SER A 24 1.85 16.02 7.96
C SER A 24 3.06 15.40 7.27
N PRO A 25 2.87 14.41 6.37
CA PRO A 25 3.96 13.82 5.61
C PRO A 25 4.43 14.67 4.40
N SER A 26 3.89 15.86 4.19
CA SER A 26 4.12 16.69 2.98
C SER A 26 5.57 17.14 2.80
N THR A 27 6.34 17.27 3.88
CA THR A 27 7.75 17.66 3.86
C THR A 27 8.65 16.53 4.36
N LEU A 28 9.97 16.59 4.10
CA LEU A 28 10.93 15.61 4.60
C LEU A 28 10.94 15.52 6.12
N LEU A 29 10.94 16.67 6.81
CA LEU A 29 10.88 16.72 8.27
C LEU A 29 9.51 16.22 8.77
N GLY A 30 8.43 16.62 8.10
CA GLY A 30 7.09 16.17 8.42
C GLY A 30 6.95 14.65 8.32
N ARG A 31 7.50 14.01 7.27
CA ARG A 31 7.54 12.54 7.15
C ARG A 31 8.27 11.87 8.30
N TYR A 32 9.45 12.40 8.67
CA TYR A 32 10.19 11.88 9.80
C TYR A 32 9.38 11.96 11.10
N ILE A 33 8.75 13.12 11.36
CA ILE A 33 7.89 13.32 12.53
C ILE A 33 6.73 12.34 12.51
N TYR A 34 5.94 12.34 11.45
CA TYR A 34 4.71 11.56 11.29
C TYR A 34 4.93 10.05 11.38
N PHE A 35 5.96 9.53 10.71
CA PHE A 35 6.19 8.07 10.68
C PHE A 35 7.11 7.56 11.77
N LYS A 36 8.14 8.34 12.19
CA LYS A 36 9.25 7.82 13.01
C LYS A 36 9.37 8.44 14.39
N ARG A 37 8.84 9.65 14.60
CA ARG A 37 8.95 10.34 15.89
C ARG A 37 7.66 10.27 16.71
N ASP A 38 6.51 10.46 16.08
CA ASP A 38 5.23 10.45 16.79
C ASP A 38 4.93 9.03 17.28
N VAL A 39 4.67 8.92 18.58
CA VAL A 39 4.52 7.64 19.28
C VAL A 39 3.11 7.50 19.78
N TYR A 40 2.52 6.35 19.50
CA TYR A 40 1.18 5.96 19.86
C TYR A 40 1.18 4.78 20.83
N LEU A 41 0.08 4.57 21.56
CA LEU A 41 -0.10 3.41 22.41
C LEU A 41 -0.97 2.36 21.68
N VAL A 42 -0.37 1.20 21.37
CA VAL A 42 -1.05 0.08 20.71
C VAL A 42 -0.88 -1.16 21.56
N ALA A 43 -1.98 -1.74 22.02
CA ALA A 43 -1.98 -2.93 22.88
C ALA A 43 -1.00 -2.83 24.09
N GLY A 44 -0.93 -1.64 24.71
CA GLY A 44 -0.06 -1.39 25.85
C GLY A 44 1.40 -1.04 25.51
N ASN A 45 1.79 -1.08 24.24
CA ASN A 45 3.14 -0.78 23.78
C ASN A 45 3.21 0.59 23.09
N ARG A 46 4.31 1.32 23.36
CA ARG A 46 4.61 2.59 22.66
C ARG A 46 5.25 2.29 21.33
N ILE A 47 4.60 2.71 20.23
CA ILE A 47 5.04 2.39 18.88
C ILE A 47 4.82 3.56 17.92
N THR A 48 5.69 3.71 16.92
CA THR A 48 5.52 4.66 15.81
C THR A 48 4.77 3.99 14.64
N LEU A 49 4.23 4.78 13.69
CA LEU A 49 3.63 4.21 12.48
C LEU A 49 4.64 3.36 11.71
N HIS A 50 5.89 3.82 11.61
CA HIS A 50 6.96 3.07 10.95
C HIS A 50 7.21 1.70 11.60
N ALA A 51 7.33 1.65 12.92
CA ALA A 51 7.54 0.38 13.63
C ALA A 51 6.30 -0.53 13.54
N LEU A 52 5.09 0.03 13.62
CA LEU A 52 3.85 -0.73 13.44
C LEU A 52 3.80 -1.41 12.06
N GLU A 53 4.16 -0.69 10.98
CA GLU A 53 4.23 -1.24 9.63
C GLU A 53 5.34 -2.28 9.49
N HIS A 54 6.59 -1.89 9.78
CA HIS A 54 7.76 -2.70 9.44
C HIS A 54 8.04 -3.86 10.40
N GLU A 55 7.67 -3.72 11.68
CA GLU A 55 7.99 -4.72 12.71
C GLU A 55 6.80 -5.61 13.08
N LEU A 56 5.55 -5.15 12.86
CA LEU A 56 4.36 -5.91 13.25
C LEU A 56 3.46 -6.32 12.08
N ILE A 57 3.28 -5.48 11.05
CA ILE A 57 2.39 -5.78 9.92
C ILE A 57 3.14 -6.56 8.83
N ARG A 58 4.23 -6.02 8.28
CA ARG A 58 5.00 -6.66 7.18
C ARG A 58 5.50 -8.07 7.50
N PRO A 59 5.93 -8.41 8.74
CA PRO A 59 6.32 -9.78 9.09
C PRO A 59 5.19 -10.81 8.99
N LEU A 60 3.92 -10.38 8.85
CA LEU A 60 2.79 -11.28 8.61
C LEU A 60 2.69 -11.73 7.15
N GLN A 61 3.55 -11.23 6.27
CA GLN A 61 3.75 -11.68 4.88
C GLN A 61 2.49 -11.59 4.00
N GLU A 62 1.69 -10.55 4.18
CA GLU A 62 0.52 -10.26 3.36
C GLU A 62 0.78 -8.97 2.53
N PRO A 63 1.24 -9.05 1.27
CA PRO A 63 1.67 -7.87 0.51
C PRO A 63 0.53 -6.91 0.17
N ARG A 64 -0.73 -7.35 0.20
CA ARG A 64 -1.89 -6.47 -0.04
C ARG A 64 -2.07 -5.41 1.06
N ILE A 65 -1.33 -5.52 2.18
CA ILE A 65 -1.32 -4.48 3.22
C ILE A 65 -0.89 -3.13 2.68
N HIS A 66 0.00 -3.12 1.66
CA HIS A 66 0.48 -1.88 1.03
C HIS A 66 -0.60 -1.09 0.30
N PHE A 67 -1.77 -1.71 0.07
CA PHE A 67 -2.97 -1.06 -0.48
C PHE A 67 -4.05 -0.81 0.59
N ALA A 68 -3.84 -1.31 1.81
CA ALA A 68 -4.79 -1.26 2.93
C ALA A 68 -4.42 -0.24 4.01
N ILE A 69 -3.11 0.00 4.24
CA ILE A 69 -2.64 1.00 5.18
C ILE A 69 -2.42 2.34 4.46
N VAL A 70 -2.80 3.45 5.11
CA VAL A 70 -2.84 4.77 4.48
C VAL A 70 -1.93 5.78 5.16
N CYS A 71 -1.42 6.75 4.39
CA CYS A 71 -0.53 7.80 4.88
C CYS A 71 -1.02 9.23 4.57
N ALA A 72 -2.30 9.37 4.20
CA ALA A 72 -2.95 10.65 3.89
C ALA A 72 -2.25 11.48 2.80
N SER A 73 -1.52 10.88 1.86
CA SER A 73 -0.91 11.58 0.73
C SER A 73 -1.64 11.32 -0.59
N GLN A 74 -1.48 12.21 -1.58
CA GLN A 74 -2.12 12.10 -2.91
C GLN A 74 -1.80 10.80 -3.65
N SER A 75 -0.61 10.24 -3.46
CA SER A 75 -0.18 8.98 -4.07
C SER A 75 -0.44 7.74 -3.20
N CYS A 76 -1.06 7.93 -2.03
CA CYS A 76 -1.42 6.85 -1.11
C CYS A 76 -2.68 6.11 -1.57
N PRO A 77 -2.85 4.83 -1.20
CA PRO A 77 -4.14 4.18 -1.27
C PRO A 77 -5.25 4.94 -0.52
N ILE A 78 -6.48 4.71 -0.90
CA ILE A 78 -7.64 5.37 -0.29
C ILE A 78 -8.01 4.66 1.01
N LEU A 79 -8.23 5.43 2.08
CA LEU A 79 -8.81 4.90 3.31
C LEU A 79 -10.20 4.33 3.03
N GLN A 80 -10.39 3.06 3.38
CA GLN A 80 -11.69 2.40 3.20
C GLN A 80 -12.73 2.99 4.17
N SER A 81 -13.99 3.04 3.73
CA SER A 81 -15.11 3.52 4.55
C SER A 81 -15.49 2.57 5.68
N GLU A 82 -15.08 1.32 5.60
CA GLU A 82 -15.33 0.28 6.59
C GLU A 82 -14.01 -0.24 7.18
N ALA A 83 -14.05 -0.60 8.46
CA ALA A 83 -12.92 -1.27 9.09
C ALA A 83 -12.69 -2.67 8.49
N TYR A 84 -11.45 -3.10 8.46
CA TYR A 84 -11.12 -4.49 8.12
C TYR A 84 -11.66 -5.42 9.19
N THR A 85 -12.26 -6.54 8.76
CA THR A 85 -12.85 -7.53 9.65
C THR A 85 -12.30 -8.92 9.35
N LEU A 86 -12.23 -9.78 10.34
CA LEU A 86 -11.71 -11.13 10.16
C LEU A 86 -12.49 -11.94 9.11
N GLN A 87 -13.82 -11.76 9.10
CA GLN A 87 -14.71 -12.48 8.17
C GLN A 87 -14.55 -12.05 6.71
N HIS A 88 -14.12 -10.81 6.48
CA HIS A 88 -14.04 -10.24 5.14
C HIS A 88 -12.63 -9.82 4.72
N LEU A 89 -11.62 -10.13 5.55
CA LEU A 89 -10.24 -9.65 5.37
C LEU A 89 -9.71 -9.92 3.95
N ASP A 90 -9.79 -11.15 3.50
CA ASP A 90 -9.26 -11.53 2.18
C ASP A 90 -9.93 -10.75 1.05
N ARG A 91 -11.26 -10.65 1.07
CA ARG A 91 -12.02 -9.86 0.10
C ARG A 91 -11.68 -8.37 0.18
N GLN A 92 -11.61 -7.81 1.40
CA GLN A 92 -11.30 -6.38 1.59
C GLN A 92 -9.90 -6.04 1.09
N LEU A 93 -8.90 -6.88 1.37
CA LEU A 93 -7.54 -6.71 0.89
C LEU A 93 -7.46 -6.83 -0.64
N THR A 94 -8.15 -7.80 -1.24
CA THR A 94 -8.20 -7.97 -2.69
C THR A 94 -8.83 -6.74 -3.36
N LEU A 95 -9.96 -6.27 -2.86
CA LEU A 95 -10.63 -5.08 -3.41
C LEU A 95 -9.77 -3.81 -3.27
N ALA A 96 -9.06 -3.64 -2.15
CA ALA A 96 -8.13 -2.53 -1.97
C ALA A 96 -6.97 -2.61 -2.97
N ALA A 97 -6.40 -3.80 -3.18
CA ALA A 97 -5.34 -4.03 -4.15
C ALA A 97 -5.81 -3.75 -5.58
N MET A 98 -6.92 -4.35 -6.02
CA MET A 98 -7.47 -4.13 -7.35
C MET A 98 -7.83 -2.66 -7.58
N GLY A 99 -8.46 -2.01 -6.61
CA GLY A 99 -8.81 -0.59 -6.69
C GLY A 99 -7.61 0.35 -6.81
N PHE A 100 -6.47 0.01 -6.21
CA PHE A 100 -5.24 0.78 -6.36
C PHE A 100 -4.51 0.46 -7.67
N ILE A 101 -4.37 -0.81 -8.01
CA ILE A 101 -3.64 -1.29 -9.20
C ILE A 101 -4.30 -0.79 -10.48
N ASN A 102 -5.63 -0.87 -10.57
CA ASN A 102 -6.39 -0.48 -11.76
C ASN A 102 -6.72 1.02 -11.83
N ASN A 103 -6.29 1.81 -10.84
CA ASN A 103 -6.51 3.24 -10.85
C ASN A 103 -5.48 3.98 -11.74
N PRO A 104 -5.90 4.61 -12.86
CA PRO A 104 -5.00 5.28 -13.79
C PRO A 104 -4.28 6.50 -13.18
N LYS A 105 -4.76 7.01 -12.05
CA LYS A 105 -4.05 8.05 -11.26
C LYS A 105 -2.73 7.52 -10.71
N HIS A 106 -2.67 6.23 -10.36
CA HIS A 106 -1.52 5.59 -9.73
C HIS A 106 -0.69 4.76 -10.71
N ASN A 107 -1.35 4.07 -11.64
CA ASN A 107 -0.70 3.12 -12.52
C ASN A 107 -1.26 3.23 -13.94
N GLN A 108 -0.40 3.16 -14.93
CA GLN A 108 -0.78 3.15 -16.35
C GLN A 108 -0.08 2.02 -17.07
N PHE A 109 -0.85 1.21 -17.77
CA PHE A 109 -0.36 0.10 -18.59
C PHE A 109 -0.64 0.44 -20.07
N ASN A 110 0.39 0.35 -20.90
CA ASN A 110 0.27 0.47 -22.35
C ASN A 110 0.69 -0.85 -22.99
N ALA A 111 -0.29 -1.68 -23.31
CA ALA A 111 -0.08 -3.00 -23.89
C ALA A 111 0.61 -2.92 -25.26
N ALA A 112 0.27 -1.94 -26.10
CA ALA A 112 0.79 -1.81 -27.46
C ALA A 112 2.33 -1.61 -27.50
N ASN A 113 2.89 -0.87 -26.55
CA ASN A 113 4.33 -0.65 -26.47
C ASN A 113 5.01 -1.37 -25.29
N ARG A 114 4.24 -2.19 -24.55
CA ARG A 114 4.69 -2.97 -23.39
C ARG A 114 5.39 -2.14 -22.33
N ARG A 115 4.84 -0.96 -22.04
CA ARG A 115 5.35 -0.06 -20.99
C ARG A 115 4.32 0.14 -19.89
N ALA A 116 4.81 0.08 -18.65
CA ALA A 116 4.01 0.40 -17.48
C ALA A 116 4.68 1.51 -16.68
N GLU A 117 3.88 2.53 -16.33
CA GLU A 117 4.29 3.59 -15.41
C GLU A 117 3.51 3.43 -14.11
N MET A 118 4.19 3.04 -13.04
CA MET A 118 3.58 2.55 -11.82
C MET A 118 3.91 3.43 -10.61
N SER A 119 3.08 3.34 -9.58
CA SER A 119 3.35 3.99 -8.28
C SER A 119 4.70 3.57 -7.72
N SER A 120 5.43 4.53 -7.12
CA SER A 120 6.68 4.26 -6.38
C SER A 120 6.49 3.27 -5.21
N LEU A 121 5.26 3.03 -4.76
CA LEU A 121 4.94 2.02 -3.76
C LEU A 121 5.45 0.64 -4.19
N PHE A 122 5.29 0.28 -5.46
CA PHE A 122 5.80 -1.00 -5.99
C PHE A 122 7.31 -1.11 -5.97
N LYS A 123 8.03 0.00 -6.14
CA LYS A 123 9.49 0.04 -6.01
C LYS A 123 9.96 -0.09 -4.57
N TRP A 124 9.27 0.57 -3.62
CA TRP A 124 9.68 0.58 -2.22
C TRP A 124 9.46 -0.75 -1.51
N PHE A 125 8.44 -1.48 -1.93
CA PHE A 125 8.03 -2.75 -1.32
C PHE A 125 8.13 -3.93 -2.30
N GLU A 126 8.98 -3.81 -3.33
CA GLU A 126 9.16 -4.82 -4.39
C GLU A 126 9.44 -6.21 -3.81
N GLU A 127 10.27 -6.28 -2.76
CA GLU A 127 10.61 -7.53 -2.10
C GLU A 127 9.39 -8.29 -1.57
N ASP A 128 8.39 -7.58 -1.02
CA ASP A 128 7.18 -8.20 -0.48
C ASP A 128 6.30 -8.78 -1.61
N PHE A 129 6.22 -8.08 -2.76
CA PHE A 129 5.47 -8.54 -3.93
C PHE A 129 6.17 -9.71 -4.64
N VAL A 130 7.49 -9.64 -4.78
CA VAL A 130 8.31 -10.71 -5.35
C VAL A 130 8.25 -11.97 -4.49
N ALA A 131 8.31 -11.84 -3.18
CA ALA A 131 8.19 -12.97 -2.26
C ALA A 131 6.85 -13.70 -2.39
N ALA A 132 5.76 -12.99 -2.69
CA ALA A 132 4.43 -13.56 -2.83
C ALA A 132 4.13 -14.09 -4.25
N GLY A 133 4.63 -13.45 -5.30
CA GLY A 133 4.28 -13.75 -6.69
C GLY A 133 5.41 -14.33 -7.56
N GLY A 134 6.64 -14.41 -7.02
CA GLY A 134 7.82 -14.80 -7.79
C GLY A 134 8.45 -13.62 -8.54
N SER A 135 7.65 -12.72 -9.09
CA SER A 135 8.06 -11.43 -9.63
C SER A 135 6.96 -10.38 -9.38
N LEU A 136 7.30 -9.10 -9.53
CA LEU A 136 6.30 -8.03 -9.41
C LEU A 136 5.20 -8.20 -10.48
N GLN A 137 5.57 -8.50 -11.72
CA GLN A 137 4.59 -8.64 -12.80
C GLN A 137 3.68 -9.86 -12.59
N ALA A 138 4.25 -11.00 -12.19
CA ALA A 138 3.47 -12.20 -11.88
C ALA A 138 2.51 -11.97 -10.69
N TYR A 139 2.91 -11.18 -9.69
CA TYR A 139 2.04 -10.79 -8.58
C TYR A 139 0.87 -9.92 -9.05
N LEU A 140 1.09 -8.99 -9.98
CA LEU A 140 0.09 -8.07 -10.46
C LEU A 140 -0.93 -8.70 -11.42
N ALA A 141 -0.49 -9.68 -12.23
CA ALA A 141 -1.30 -10.27 -13.29
C ALA A 141 -2.73 -10.66 -12.88
N PRO A 142 -2.96 -11.38 -11.75
CA PRO A 142 -4.30 -11.77 -11.33
C PRO A 142 -5.14 -10.62 -10.73
N LEU A 143 -4.57 -9.43 -10.55
CA LEU A 143 -5.20 -8.27 -9.91
C LEU A 143 -5.57 -7.15 -10.89
N VAL A 144 -5.18 -7.29 -12.16
CA VAL A 144 -5.49 -6.32 -13.21
C VAL A 144 -6.79 -6.69 -13.91
N ASP A 145 -7.68 -5.70 -14.15
CA ASP A 145 -8.99 -5.91 -14.75
C ASP A 145 -8.92 -6.16 -16.28
N ASN A 146 -7.90 -5.64 -16.96
CA ASN A 146 -7.73 -5.79 -18.41
C ASN A 146 -7.01 -7.10 -18.74
N GLU A 147 -7.68 -8.02 -19.43
CA GLU A 147 -7.17 -9.36 -19.77
C GLU A 147 -5.87 -9.31 -20.58
N GLU A 148 -5.76 -8.43 -21.60
CA GLU A 148 -4.55 -8.30 -22.40
C GLU A 148 -3.35 -7.85 -21.54
N VAL A 149 -3.57 -6.91 -20.63
CA VAL A 149 -2.54 -6.45 -19.69
C VAL A 149 -2.17 -7.56 -18.71
N ALA A 150 -3.15 -8.31 -18.21
CA ALA A 150 -2.92 -9.45 -17.30
C ALA A 150 -2.06 -10.53 -17.96
N ASP A 151 -2.36 -10.89 -19.21
CA ASP A 151 -1.59 -11.87 -19.98
C ASP A 151 -0.14 -11.41 -20.22
N LEU A 152 0.04 -10.14 -20.57
CA LEU A 152 1.38 -9.57 -20.76
C LEU A 152 2.18 -9.48 -19.44
N LEU A 153 1.53 -9.19 -18.32
CA LEU A 153 2.14 -9.23 -16.99
C LEU A 153 2.54 -10.66 -16.60
N ALA A 154 1.70 -11.64 -16.86
CA ALA A 154 2.02 -13.06 -16.61
C ALA A 154 3.23 -13.55 -17.43
N GLN A 155 3.48 -12.93 -18.59
CA GLN A 155 4.65 -13.20 -19.46
C GLN A 155 5.86 -12.32 -19.10
N GLU A 156 5.77 -11.48 -18.08
CA GLU A 156 6.81 -10.50 -17.69
C GLU A 156 7.22 -9.56 -18.83
N ALA A 157 6.26 -9.20 -19.68
CA ALA A 157 6.53 -8.53 -20.95
C ALA A 157 6.60 -6.99 -20.85
N PHE A 158 6.33 -6.39 -19.67
CA PHE A 158 6.36 -4.95 -19.49
C PHE A 158 7.75 -4.42 -19.08
N GLU A 159 8.15 -3.31 -19.73
CA GLU A 159 9.17 -2.41 -19.20
C GLU A 159 8.53 -1.50 -18.14
N ILE A 160 8.93 -1.66 -16.87
CA ILE A 160 8.34 -0.91 -15.75
C ILE A 160 9.17 0.33 -15.45
N SER A 161 8.49 1.46 -15.33
CA SER A 161 9.01 2.72 -14.79
C SER A 161 8.16 3.15 -13.59
N TYR A 162 8.70 4.04 -12.75
CA TYR A 162 8.02 4.45 -11.52
C TYR A 162 7.76 5.94 -11.50
N ARG A 163 6.53 6.31 -11.14
CA ARG A 163 6.08 7.69 -10.95
C ARG A 163 6.72 8.31 -9.72
N LYS A 164 6.96 9.63 -9.80
CA LYS A 164 7.32 10.40 -8.61
C LYS A 164 6.14 10.41 -7.63
N TYR A 165 6.43 10.07 -6.38
CA TYR A 165 5.42 10.04 -5.33
C TYR A 165 5.03 11.45 -4.88
N ASP A 166 3.74 11.73 -4.82
CA ASP A 166 3.17 13.00 -4.37
C ASP A 166 2.78 12.92 -2.89
N TRP A 167 3.57 13.57 -2.06
CA TRP A 167 3.40 13.61 -0.60
C TRP A 167 2.44 14.68 -0.10
N ARG A 168 1.86 15.50 -0.98
CA ARG A 168 0.84 16.47 -0.55
C ARG A 168 -0.35 15.73 0.04
N LEU A 169 -0.99 16.33 1.06
CA LEU A 169 -2.20 15.75 1.66
C LEU A 169 -3.31 15.57 0.62
N ASN A 170 -4.06 14.48 0.73
CA ASN A 170 -5.22 14.14 -0.10
C ASN A 170 -6.51 14.67 0.51
#